data_a087d46553cd0eec0fdb1c8c45004027
#
_entry.id   a087d46553cd0eec0fdb1c8c45004027
#
_cell.length_a   1.000
_cell.length_b   1.000
_cell.length_c   1.000
_cell.angle_alpha   90.00
_cell.angle_beta   90.00
_cell.angle_gamma   90.00
#
_symmetry.space_group_name_H-M   'P 1'
#
loop_
_entity.id
_entity.type
_entity.pdbx_description
1 polymer ?
#
loop_
_entity_poly.entity_id
_entity_poly.type
_entity_poly.pdbx_seq_one_letter_code
_entity_poly.pdbx_strand_id
1 'polypeptide(L)'
;MIMTLCIFTLTACGGSDDANAGADTEKEAMTTLVFGTSADYAPFEFMYPDENGDMVYGGIDVEVAQYIADYMGVKLQTENMSFSNLLTALNKGQFDIVLADIEATDERKEAADFSDPYLTEPAPHFLVKKENADQYKTYADFEGKTIGAQTATTKLKIISEIPNVNAVSLQSVLDLIKEVSYGKVDAILVDGSVAQQYQETNDDLVALTFDELGSSAEVCVAVAKGDPKGLLPKINEAIAKLTEENKIEEFKANAAALADVLQEVSAPEEDSEA
;
A
#
# COMPACT_ATOMS: atom_id res chain seq x y z
N MET A 1 -8.16 73.31 9.27
CA MET A 1 -9.36 74.12 9.40
C MET A 1 -10.42 73.46 8.53
N ILE A 2 -11.35 73.04 9.07
CA ILE A 2 -12.79 72.78 9.13
C ILE A 2 -13.13 71.31 9.28
N MET A 3 -13.56 71.07 10.47
CA MET A 3 -14.20 69.86 11.02
C MET A 3 -15.67 69.86 10.57
N THR A 4 -16.15 68.81 9.98
CA THR A 4 -17.60 68.60 9.80
C THR A 4 -18.00 67.25 10.40
N LEU A 5 -18.66 67.39 11.52
CA LEU A 5 -19.30 66.35 12.35
C LEU A 5 -20.69 66.11 11.77
N CYS A 6 -20.97 64.90 11.31
CA CYS A 6 -22.35 64.47 11.02
C CYS A 6 -22.77 63.39 11.98
N ILE A 7 -23.67 63.78 12.86
CA ILE A 7 -24.46 62.95 13.78
C ILE A 7 -25.61 62.37 12.95
N PHE A 8 -25.75 61.02 12.95
CA PHE A 8 -27.01 60.38 12.55
C PHE A 8 -27.58 59.54 13.67
N THR A 9 -28.80 59.82 13.90
CA THR A 9 -29.68 59.35 15.00
C THR A 9 -30.07 57.87 14.84
N LEU A 10 -30.10 57.13 15.97
CA LEU A 10 -30.75 55.85 16.11
C LEU A 10 -32.28 56.01 15.90
N THR A 11 -32.81 55.10 15.12
CA THR A 11 -34.24 54.75 15.17
C THR A 11 -34.35 53.27 15.38
N ALA A 12 -34.77 52.85 16.55
CA ALA A 12 -35.16 51.51 16.88
C ALA A 12 -36.58 51.28 16.37
N CYS A 13 -36.77 50.19 15.62
CA CYS A 13 -38.09 49.53 15.55
C CYS A 13 -37.88 48.04 15.47
N GLY A 14 -38.50 47.33 16.41
CA GLY A 14 -38.44 45.89 16.53
C GLY A 14 -39.26 45.18 15.45
N GLY A 15 -38.87 43.95 15.20
CA GLY A 15 -39.58 42.98 14.39
C GLY A 15 -38.86 41.65 14.55
N SER A 16 -39.45 40.76 15.35
CA SER A 16 -39.05 39.38 15.47
C SER A 16 -39.36 38.66 14.14
N ASP A 17 -38.36 38.12 13.49
CA ASP A 17 -38.55 36.96 12.60
C ASP A 17 -37.33 36.09 12.71
N ASP A 18 -37.55 34.87 13.20
CA ASP A 18 -36.63 33.75 13.18
C ASP A 18 -36.27 33.39 11.72
N ALA A 19 -35.11 33.83 11.31
CA ALA A 19 -34.47 33.26 10.12
C ALA A 19 -33.26 32.46 10.63
N ASN A 20 -33.48 31.15 10.81
CA ASN A 20 -32.45 30.15 10.89
C ASN A 20 -31.69 30.14 9.54
N ALA A 21 -30.68 30.97 9.43
CA ALA A 21 -29.70 30.89 8.36
C ALA A 21 -28.78 29.70 8.68
N GLY A 22 -29.15 28.53 8.16
CA GLY A 22 -28.23 27.41 8.05
C GLY A 22 -27.02 27.92 7.26
N ALA A 23 -25.89 28.02 7.91
CA ALA A 23 -24.61 28.15 7.25
C ALA A 23 -24.36 26.84 6.50
N ASP A 24 -24.78 26.77 5.24
CA ASP A 24 -24.20 25.85 4.28
C ASP A 24 -22.71 26.23 4.16
N THR A 25 -21.89 25.60 4.99
CA THR A 25 -20.45 25.52 4.71
C THR A 25 -20.33 24.71 3.43
N GLU A 26 -20.22 25.39 2.30
CA GLU A 26 -19.76 24.74 1.06
C GLU A 26 -18.47 24.00 1.42
N LYS A 27 -18.55 22.66 1.47
CA LYS A 27 -17.40 21.80 1.64
C LYS A 27 -16.52 22.05 0.43
N GLU A 28 -15.36 22.68 0.64
CA GLU A 28 -14.42 22.98 -0.42
C GLU A 28 -14.17 21.72 -1.24
N ALA A 29 -14.36 21.78 -2.55
CA ALA A 29 -14.27 20.60 -3.41
C ALA A 29 -12.83 20.07 -3.36
N MET A 30 -12.66 18.79 -3.09
CA MET A 30 -11.36 18.11 -3.15
C MET A 30 -10.76 18.29 -4.55
N THR A 31 -9.52 18.76 -4.63
CA THR A 31 -8.77 18.91 -5.88
C THR A 31 -7.61 17.95 -6.01
N THR A 32 -7.21 17.33 -4.89
CA THR A 32 -6.09 16.39 -4.79
C THR A 32 -6.50 15.25 -3.88
N LEU A 33 -6.18 14.02 -4.28
CA LEU A 33 -6.28 12.81 -3.49
C LEU A 33 -4.86 12.43 -3.03
N VAL A 34 -4.62 12.46 -1.72
CA VAL A 34 -3.32 12.11 -1.15
C VAL A 34 -3.30 10.61 -0.84
N PHE A 35 -2.47 9.90 -1.55
CA PHE A 35 -2.28 8.44 -1.49
C PHE A 35 -1.04 8.11 -0.66
N GLY A 36 -1.22 7.39 0.45
CA GLY A 36 -0.15 6.84 1.29
C GLY A 36 0.17 5.39 0.92
N THR A 37 1.45 5.07 0.77
CA THR A 37 1.93 3.73 0.38
C THR A 37 3.28 3.39 1.02
N SER A 38 3.75 2.14 0.86
CA SER A 38 5.07 1.65 1.32
C SER A 38 5.84 1.10 0.12
N ALA A 39 6.44 2.00 -0.65
CA ALA A 39 6.92 1.74 -2.01
C ALA A 39 8.23 0.93 -2.06
N ASP A 40 8.22 -0.28 -1.49
CA ASP A 40 9.27 -1.29 -1.54
C ASP A 40 8.71 -2.71 -1.71
N TYR A 41 7.47 -2.84 -2.23
CA TYR A 41 6.70 -4.08 -2.28
C TYR A 41 6.23 -4.43 -3.70
N ALA A 42 7.17 -4.69 -4.62
CA ALA A 42 6.85 -5.11 -5.99
C ALA A 42 6.11 -6.47 -5.99
N PRO A 43 5.05 -6.64 -6.83
CA PRO A 43 4.61 -5.76 -7.92
C PRO A 43 3.57 -4.69 -7.54
N PHE A 44 3.22 -4.51 -6.25
CA PHE A 44 2.12 -3.63 -5.82
C PHE A 44 2.52 -2.16 -5.82
N GLU A 45 3.58 -1.81 -5.09
CA GLU A 45 4.09 -0.45 -4.98
C GLU A 45 5.60 -0.45 -4.83
N PHE A 46 6.27 0.23 -5.72
CA PHE A 46 7.71 0.33 -5.72
C PHE A 46 8.19 1.60 -6.44
N MET A 47 9.45 1.94 -6.25
CA MET A 47 10.08 3.03 -6.98
C MET A 47 10.98 2.46 -8.08
N TYR A 48 10.93 3.08 -9.25
CA TYR A 48 11.78 2.74 -10.39
C TYR A 48 12.28 4.01 -11.09
N PRO A 49 13.43 3.98 -11.80
CA PRO A 49 13.89 5.13 -12.57
C PRO A 49 13.07 5.29 -13.85
N ASP A 50 12.62 6.50 -14.14
CA ASP A 50 12.01 6.86 -15.41
C ASP A 50 13.08 7.00 -16.53
N GLU A 51 12.65 7.39 -17.72
CA GLU A 51 13.54 7.61 -18.88
C GLU A 51 14.63 8.69 -18.64
N ASN A 52 14.45 9.57 -17.67
CA ASN A 52 15.40 10.61 -17.28
C ASN A 52 16.31 10.17 -16.11
N GLY A 53 16.03 9.02 -15.52
CA GLY A 53 16.70 8.52 -14.32
C GLY A 53 16.11 9.05 -13.01
N ASP A 54 14.97 9.76 -13.04
CA ASP A 54 14.28 10.20 -11.84
C ASP A 54 13.48 9.04 -11.25
N MET A 55 13.57 8.87 -9.92
CA MET A 55 12.81 7.83 -9.22
C MET A 55 11.33 8.19 -9.12
N VAL A 56 10.48 7.36 -9.71
CA VAL A 56 9.03 7.51 -9.76
C VAL A 56 8.33 6.29 -9.16
N TYR A 57 7.05 6.45 -8.79
CA TYR A 57 6.26 5.37 -8.23
C TYR A 57 5.61 4.54 -9.34
N GLY A 58 5.60 3.22 -9.18
CA GLY A 58 4.93 2.26 -10.05
C GLY A 58 4.38 1.08 -9.29
N GLY A 59 3.60 0.26 -10.00
CA GLY A 59 3.00 -0.94 -9.44
C GLY A 59 1.47 -0.90 -9.46
N ILE A 60 0.88 -2.04 -9.15
CA ILE A 60 -0.58 -2.27 -9.22
C ILE A 60 -1.33 -1.23 -8.36
N ASP A 61 -0.90 -1.00 -7.13
CA ASP A 61 -1.55 -0.11 -6.18
C ASP A 61 -1.47 1.35 -6.59
N VAL A 62 -0.35 1.74 -7.23
CA VAL A 62 -0.17 3.08 -7.78
C VAL A 62 -1.14 3.31 -8.94
N GLU A 63 -1.32 2.32 -9.83
CA GLU A 63 -2.27 2.42 -10.94
C GLU A 63 -3.72 2.39 -10.47
N VAL A 64 -4.06 1.59 -9.45
CA VAL A 64 -5.40 1.61 -8.82
C VAL A 64 -5.68 2.97 -8.19
N ALA A 65 -4.72 3.53 -7.44
CA ALA A 65 -4.87 4.87 -6.84
C ALA A 65 -5.05 5.96 -7.92
N GLN A 66 -4.28 5.89 -9.01
CA GLN A 66 -4.43 6.81 -10.15
C GLN A 66 -5.81 6.66 -10.82
N TYR A 67 -6.26 5.43 -11.03
CA TYR A 67 -7.60 5.18 -11.61
C TYR A 67 -8.71 5.77 -10.73
N ILE A 68 -8.61 5.62 -9.40
CA ILE A 68 -9.57 6.21 -8.44
C ILE A 68 -9.53 7.74 -8.54
N ALA A 69 -8.35 8.35 -8.56
CA ALA A 69 -8.20 9.81 -8.68
C ALA A 69 -8.82 10.33 -9.98
N ASP A 70 -8.57 9.66 -11.11
CA ASP A 70 -9.12 10.01 -12.42
C ASP A 70 -10.64 9.88 -12.44
N TYR A 71 -11.19 8.81 -11.85
CA TYR A 71 -12.64 8.61 -11.70
C TYR A 71 -13.28 9.72 -10.86
N MET A 72 -12.59 10.20 -9.83
CA MET A 72 -13.06 11.29 -8.99
C MET A 72 -12.83 12.68 -9.61
N GLY A 73 -12.06 12.79 -10.70
CA GLY A 73 -11.71 14.05 -11.36
C GLY A 73 -10.75 14.90 -10.55
N VAL A 74 -9.85 14.30 -9.76
CA VAL A 74 -8.87 14.98 -8.90
C VAL A 74 -7.44 14.56 -9.27
N LYS A 75 -6.43 15.32 -8.78
CA LYS A 75 -5.03 14.92 -8.95
C LYS A 75 -4.63 13.91 -7.91
N LEU A 76 -3.80 12.92 -8.28
CA LEU A 76 -3.14 12.05 -7.32
C LEU A 76 -1.86 12.71 -6.80
N GLN A 77 -1.63 12.60 -5.49
CA GLN A 77 -0.35 12.90 -4.84
C GLN A 77 0.07 11.68 -4.03
N THR A 78 1.21 11.08 -4.36
CA THR A 78 1.71 9.89 -3.69
C THR A 78 2.71 10.26 -2.60
N GLU A 79 2.53 9.68 -1.41
CA GLU A 79 3.40 9.84 -0.25
C GLU A 79 3.88 8.47 0.23
N ASN A 80 5.19 8.31 0.37
CA ASN A 80 5.83 7.05 0.78
C ASN A 80 6.18 7.06 2.27
N MET A 81 5.88 5.95 2.95
CA MET A 81 6.20 5.76 4.36
C MET A 81 6.27 4.27 4.68
N SER A 82 6.95 3.88 5.76
CA SER A 82 6.97 2.47 6.18
C SER A 82 5.57 1.94 6.47
N PHE A 83 5.29 0.70 6.03
CA PHE A 83 3.99 0.03 6.16
C PHE A 83 3.38 0.14 7.56
N SER A 84 4.20 -0.09 8.59
CA SER A 84 3.77 -0.04 10.00
C SER A 84 3.17 1.30 10.46
N ASN A 85 3.44 2.38 9.73
CA ASN A 85 2.99 3.73 10.08
C ASN A 85 1.78 4.21 9.26
N LEU A 86 1.42 3.52 8.16
CA LEU A 86 0.42 3.98 7.19
C LEU A 86 -0.95 4.27 7.84
N LEU A 87 -1.55 3.33 8.57
CA LEU A 87 -2.86 3.53 9.17
C LEU A 87 -2.87 4.60 10.26
N THR A 88 -1.75 4.75 10.98
CA THR A 88 -1.61 5.83 11.96
C THR A 88 -1.55 7.21 11.29
N ALA A 89 -0.83 7.34 10.20
CA ALA A 89 -0.71 8.57 9.42
C ALA A 89 -2.04 8.91 8.71
N LEU A 90 -2.74 7.90 8.19
CA LEU A 90 -4.09 8.02 7.62
C LEU A 90 -5.07 8.64 8.63
N ASN A 91 -5.12 8.13 9.87
CA ASN A 91 -6.00 8.65 10.92
C ASN A 91 -5.61 10.05 11.42
N LYS A 92 -4.36 10.48 11.21
CA LYS A 92 -3.90 11.86 11.45
C LYS A 92 -4.21 12.80 10.29
N GLY A 93 -4.81 12.31 9.21
CA GLY A 93 -5.17 13.08 8.04
C GLY A 93 -3.97 13.46 7.16
N GLN A 94 -2.84 12.75 7.26
CA GLN A 94 -1.69 12.94 6.36
C GLN A 94 -1.99 12.38 4.98
N PHE A 95 -2.83 11.36 4.89
CA PHE A 95 -3.32 10.74 3.66
C PHE A 95 -4.84 10.81 3.59
N ASP A 96 -5.39 10.67 2.40
CA ASP A 96 -6.80 10.48 2.14
C ASP A 96 -7.15 9.00 2.03
N ILE A 97 -6.26 8.26 1.36
CA ILE A 97 -6.36 6.82 1.13
C ILE A 97 -5.02 6.15 1.37
N VAL A 98 -5.06 4.86 1.68
CA VAL A 98 -3.87 3.98 1.74
C VAL A 98 -4.13 2.74 0.90
N LEU A 99 -3.19 2.44 0.01
CA LEU A 99 -3.03 1.17 -0.67
C LEU A 99 -1.58 0.71 -0.44
N ALA A 100 -1.38 -0.54 -0.08
CA ALA A 100 -0.07 -1.13 0.19
C ALA A 100 -0.22 -2.66 0.34
N ASP A 101 -0.84 -3.32 -0.65
CA ASP A 101 -1.25 -4.72 -0.58
C ASP A 101 -1.95 -5.03 0.76
N ILE A 102 -2.80 -4.09 1.20
CA ILE A 102 -3.33 -4.10 2.55
C ILE A 102 -4.64 -4.88 2.66
N GLU A 103 -4.64 -5.93 3.47
CA GLU A 103 -5.82 -6.74 3.80
C GLU A 103 -6.68 -6.05 4.87
N ALA A 104 -8.01 -6.16 4.73
CA ALA A 104 -8.99 -5.65 5.70
C ALA A 104 -9.20 -6.61 6.88
N THR A 105 -8.15 -6.89 7.68
CA THR A 105 -8.24 -7.75 8.86
C THR A 105 -9.14 -7.13 9.94
N ASP A 106 -9.69 -7.97 10.84
CA ASP A 106 -10.53 -7.47 11.94
C ASP A 106 -9.79 -6.45 12.82
N GLU A 107 -8.49 -6.67 13.08
CA GLU A 107 -7.66 -5.72 13.82
C GLU A 107 -7.51 -4.39 13.07
N ARG A 108 -7.26 -4.42 11.75
CA ARG A 108 -7.13 -3.20 10.95
C ARG A 108 -8.46 -2.46 10.82
N LYS A 109 -9.59 -3.19 10.78
CA LYS A 109 -10.94 -2.60 10.78
C LYS A 109 -11.29 -1.83 12.05
N GLU A 110 -10.62 -2.08 13.17
CA GLU A 110 -10.74 -1.24 14.35
C GLU A 110 -10.12 0.16 14.12
N ALA A 111 -9.06 0.23 13.33
CA ALA A 111 -8.28 1.45 13.10
C ALA A 111 -8.65 2.20 11.81
N ALA A 112 -9.24 1.55 10.81
CA ALA A 112 -9.58 2.15 9.51
C ALA A 112 -10.89 1.56 8.98
N ASP A 113 -11.49 2.22 7.98
CA ASP A 113 -12.53 1.62 7.17
C ASP A 113 -11.96 1.25 5.79
N PHE A 114 -12.54 0.24 5.16
CA PHE A 114 -12.02 -0.36 3.96
C PHE A 114 -13.06 -0.38 2.84
N SER A 115 -12.58 -0.27 1.62
CA SER A 115 -13.38 -0.43 0.40
C SER A 115 -13.80 -1.88 0.18
N ASP A 116 -14.63 -2.11 -0.84
CA ASP A 116 -14.71 -3.41 -1.49
C ASP A 116 -13.32 -3.80 -2.03
N PRO A 117 -13.00 -5.11 -2.13
CA PRO A 117 -11.70 -5.55 -2.62
C PRO A 117 -11.53 -5.24 -4.11
N TYR A 118 -10.33 -4.79 -4.50
CA TYR A 118 -9.97 -4.59 -5.90
C TYR A 118 -9.18 -5.76 -6.47
N LEU A 119 -8.58 -6.60 -5.60
CA LEU A 119 -7.75 -7.73 -5.98
C LEU A 119 -7.89 -8.86 -4.96
N THR A 120 -7.69 -10.11 -5.41
CA THR A 120 -7.47 -11.27 -4.55
C THR A 120 -6.02 -11.69 -4.67
N GLU A 121 -5.29 -11.59 -3.55
CA GLU A 121 -3.88 -11.97 -3.44
C GLU A 121 -3.75 -13.47 -3.15
N PRO A 122 -2.86 -14.22 -3.83
CA PRO A 122 -2.59 -15.61 -3.50
C PRO A 122 -2.07 -15.80 -2.07
N ALA A 123 -2.20 -17.02 -1.55
CA ALA A 123 -1.68 -17.38 -0.24
C ALA A 123 -0.20 -16.98 -0.07
N PRO A 124 0.25 -16.65 1.16
CA PRO A 124 1.65 -16.31 1.41
C PRO A 124 2.61 -17.43 1.02
N HIS A 125 3.85 -17.07 0.67
CA HIS A 125 4.92 -17.99 0.32
C HIS A 125 6.17 -17.68 1.12
N PHE A 126 6.89 -18.73 1.51
CA PHE A 126 8.27 -18.57 1.92
C PHE A 126 9.16 -18.36 0.69
N LEU A 127 10.01 -17.34 0.72
CA LEU A 127 11.15 -17.24 -0.17
C LEU A 127 12.38 -17.80 0.56
N VAL A 128 13.04 -18.77 -0.07
CA VAL A 128 14.26 -19.42 0.44
C VAL A 128 15.33 -19.43 -0.63
N LYS A 129 16.59 -19.57 -0.24
CA LYS A 129 17.65 -19.82 -1.22
C LYS A 129 17.40 -21.12 -1.96
N LYS A 130 17.51 -21.11 -3.27
CA LYS A 130 17.31 -22.26 -4.16
C LYS A 130 18.16 -23.46 -3.77
N GLU A 131 19.41 -23.23 -3.37
CA GLU A 131 20.33 -24.27 -2.90
C GLU A 131 19.85 -25.00 -1.63
N ASN A 132 18.97 -24.35 -0.84
CA ASN A 132 18.42 -24.86 0.41
C ASN A 132 16.99 -25.41 0.27
N ALA A 133 16.32 -25.20 -0.88
CA ALA A 133 14.91 -25.54 -1.07
C ALA A 133 14.57 -27.00 -0.76
N ASP A 134 15.51 -27.93 -1.03
CA ASP A 134 15.32 -29.36 -0.74
C ASP A 134 15.22 -29.69 0.75
N GLN A 135 15.60 -28.77 1.63
CA GLN A 135 15.47 -28.93 3.09
C GLN A 135 14.05 -28.63 3.61
N TYR A 136 13.20 -28.00 2.79
CA TYR A 136 11.86 -27.53 3.17
C TYR A 136 10.78 -28.25 2.35
N LYS A 137 10.40 -29.45 2.78
CA LYS A 137 9.38 -30.29 2.12
C LYS A 137 8.01 -30.17 2.76
N THR A 138 7.97 -29.73 4.02
CA THR A 138 6.78 -29.53 4.85
C THR A 138 6.88 -28.24 5.63
N TYR A 139 5.74 -27.70 6.06
CA TYR A 139 5.69 -26.54 6.94
C TYR A 139 6.50 -26.73 8.24
N ALA A 140 6.52 -27.95 8.79
CA ALA A 140 7.26 -28.29 10.00
C ALA A 140 8.79 -28.15 9.84
N ASP A 141 9.32 -28.18 8.62
CA ASP A 141 10.77 -28.00 8.38
C ASP A 141 11.26 -26.58 8.71
N PHE A 142 10.33 -25.65 8.91
CA PHE A 142 10.62 -24.28 9.35
C PHE A 142 10.70 -24.12 10.88
N GLU A 143 10.41 -25.17 11.67
CA GLU A 143 10.59 -25.12 13.13
C GLU A 143 12.07 -24.83 13.50
N GLY A 144 12.26 -23.91 14.45
CA GLY A 144 13.59 -23.52 14.93
C GLY A 144 14.42 -22.71 13.92
N LYS A 145 13.86 -22.34 12.76
CA LYS A 145 14.56 -21.55 11.75
C LYS A 145 14.50 -20.05 12.06
N THR A 146 15.39 -19.31 11.42
CA THR A 146 15.37 -17.83 11.43
C THR A 146 14.58 -17.35 10.23
N ILE A 147 13.41 -16.75 10.47
CA ILE A 147 12.48 -16.36 9.40
C ILE A 147 12.17 -14.87 9.50
N GLY A 148 12.30 -14.17 8.38
CA GLY A 148 12.00 -12.75 8.28
C GLY A 148 10.58 -12.47 7.77
N ALA A 149 9.99 -11.38 8.24
CA ALA A 149 8.78 -10.78 7.66
C ALA A 149 8.76 -9.27 7.90
N GLN A 150 7.98 -8.54 7.08
CA GLN A 150 7.85 -7.10 7.26
C GLN A 150 7.07 -6.78 8.55
N THR A 151 7.51 -5.72 9.21
CA THR A 151 6.92 -5.25 10.47
C THR A 151 5.43 -4.87 10.29
N ALA A 152 4.59 -5.29 11.24
CA ALA A 152 3.14 -5.04 11.29
C ALA A 152 2.31 -5.72 10.18
N THR A 153 2.87 -6.75 9.54
CA THR A 153 2.14 -7.57 8.56
C THR A 153 1.49 -8.79 9.19
N THR A 154 0.51 -9.37 8.50
CA THR A 154 -0.07 -10.69 8.82
C THR A 154 0.99 -11.79 8.76
N LYS A 155 1.97 -11.65 7.86
CA LYS A 155 3.08 -12.59 7.66
C LYS A 155 3.97 -12.69 8.91
N LEU A 156 4.23 -11.54 9.58
CA LEU A 156 4.96 -11.55 10.85
C LEU A 156 4.21 -12.31 11.96
N LYS A 157 2.88 -12.23 11.98
CA LYS A 157 2.06 -13.02 12.91
C LYS A 157 2.15 -14.51 12.61
N ILE A 158 2.00 -14.89 11.33
CA ILE A 158 2.09 -16.30 10.89
C ILE A 158 3.43 -16.90 11.29
N ILE A 159 4.57 -16.28 10.98
CA ILE A 159 5.88 -16.87 11.35
C ILE A 159 6.08 -16.90 12.85
N SER A 160 5.49 -15.99 13.62
CA SER A 160 5.62 -15.98 15.09
C SER A 160 4.88 -17.14 15.76
N GLU A 161 3.99 -17.83 15.06
CA GLU A 161 3.27 -19.02 15.53
C GLU A 161 4.03 -20.32 15.23
N ILE A 162 5.10 -20.28 14.41
CA ILE A 162 5.92 -21.45 14.11
C ILE A 162 6.73 -21.83 15.36
N PRO A 163 6.71 -23.11 15.80
CA PRO A 163 7.41 -23.52 17.00
C PRO A 163 8.92 -23.22 16.96
N ASN A 164 9.43 -22.62 18.03
CA ASN A 164 10.85 -22.29 18.22
C ASN A 164 11.45 -21.39 17.13
N VAL A 165 10.66 -20.72 16.31
CA VAL A 165 11.15 -19.80 15.29
C VAL A 165 11.94 -18.65 15.92
N ASN A 166 12.99 -18.19 15.23
CA ASN A 166 13.62 -16.91 15.47
C ASN A 166 13.06 -15.90 14.46
N ALA A 167 11.96 -15.22 14.82
CA ALA A 167 11.31 -14.27 13.93
C ALA A 167 12.13 -12.95 13.83
N VAL A 168 12.48 -12.56 12.61
CA VAL A 168 13.16 -11.31 12.28
C VAL A 168 12.17 -10.35 11.64
N SER A 169 12.03 -9.17 12.23
CA SER A 169 11.11 -8.13 11.72
C SER A 169 11.91 -6.95 11.18
N LEU A 170 11.74 -6.63 9.90
CA LEU A 170 12.33 -5.45 9.26
C LEU A 170 11.24 -4.56 8.66
N GLN A 171 11.53 -3.27 8.54
CA GLN A 171 10.60 -2.30 7.94
C GLN A 171 10.56 -2.43 6.41
N SER A 172 11.71 -2.73 5.78
CA SER A 172 11.86 -2.84 4.34
C SER A 172 11.85 -4.30 3.88
N VAL A 173 11.06 -4.59 2.85
CA VAL A 173 11.07 -5.89 2.17
C VAL A 173 12.34 -6.08 1.36
N LEU A 174 12.88 -5.01 0.76
CA LEU A 174 14.16 -5.06 0.05
C LEU A 174 15.31 -5.49 0.97
N ASP A 175 15.29 -5.09 2.24
CA ASP A 175 16.29 -5.55 3.20
C ASP A 175 16.06 -7.01 3.60
N LEU A 176 14.82 -7.47 3.72
CA LEU A 176 14.49 -8.88 3.94
C LEU A 176 14.99 -9.76 2.78
N ILE A 177 14.82 -9.33 1.54
CA ILE A 177 15.33 -10.02 0.35
C ILE A 177 16.87 -10.15 0.42
N LYS A 178 17.58 -9.09 0.81
CA LYS A 178 19.04 -9.15 1.02
C LYS A 178 19.41 -10.13 2.14
N GLU A 179 18.68 -10.10 3.26
CA GLU A 179 18.97 -11.00 4.39
C GLU A 179 18.85 -12.47 4.01
N VAL A 180 17.80 -12.87 3.24
CA VAL A 180 17.68 -14.25 2.75
C VAL A 180 18.72 -14.58 1.68
N SER A 181 18.99 -13.67 0.74
CA SER A 181 19.98 -13.89 -0.32
C SER A 181 21.39 -14.08 0.24
N TYR A 182 21.74 -13.35 1.30
CA TYR A 182 23.03 -13.51 2.00
C TYR A 182 23.03 -14.66 3.03
N GLY A 183 21.91 -15.38 3.21
CA GLY A 183 21.81 -16.50 4.13
C GLY A 183 21.87 -16.10 5.61
N LYS A 184 21.54 -14.84 5.95
CA LYS A 184 21.44 -14.38 7.34
C LYS A 184 20.12 -14.77 7.98
N VAL A 185 19.08 -14.98 7.19
CA VAL A 185 17.84 -15.65 7.55
C VAL A 185 17.67 -16.89 6.68
N ASP A 186 17.00 -17.91 7.20
CA ASP A 186 16.74 -19.17 6.48
C ASP A 186 15.66 -18.98 5.41
N ALA A 187 14.68 -18.14 5.70
CA ALA A 187 13.55 -17.82 4.83
C ALA A 187 13.01 -16.42 5.15
N ILE A 188 12.21 -15.87 4.22
CA ILE A 188 11.30 -14.78 4.50
C ILE A 188 9.88 -15.18 4.10
N LEU A 189 8.86 -14.65 4.78
CA LEU A 189 7.46 -14.84 4.41
C LEU A 189 6.91 -13.55 3.83
N VAL A 190 6.40 -13.64 2.60
CA VAL A 190 5.79 -12.53 1.85
C VAL A 190 4.51 -12.99 1.18
N ASP A 191 3.76 -12.06 0.56
CA ASP A 191 2.59 -12.39 -0.23
C ASP A 191 2.94 -13.20 -1.48
N GLY A 192 1.97 -13.94 -2.01
CA GLY A 192 2.22 -14.88 -3.10
C GLY A 192 2.71 -14.22 -4.38
N SER A 193 2.09 -13.10 -4.77
CA SER A 193 2.52 -12.34 -5.96
C SER A 193 3.91 -11.73 -5.80
N VAL A 194 4.23 -11.26 -4.59
CA VAL A 194 5.57 -10.74 -4.25
C VAL A 194 6.61 -11.86 -4.32
N ALA A 195 6.31 -13.02 -3.74
CA ALA A 195 7.20 -14.17 -3.80
C ALA A 195 7.46 -14.62 -5.25
N GLN A 196 6.41 -14.64 -6.08
CA GLN A 196 6.53 -14.98 -7.49
C GLN A 196 7.42 -13.97 -8.22
N GLN A 197 7.19 -12.67 -8.03
CA GLN A 197 7.98 -11.60 -8.63
C GLN A 197 9.47 -11.75 -8.29
N TYR A 198 9.80 -11.97 -7.01
CA TYR A 198 11.19 -12.14 -6.61
C TYR A 198 11.81 -13.45 -7.07
N GLN A 199 11.05 -14.53 -7.20
CA GLN A 199 11.54 -15.77 -7.81
C GLN A 199 11.85 -15.61 -9.31
N GLU A 200 11.04 -14.86 -10.04
CA GLU A 200 11.23 -14.59 -11.47
C GLU A 200 12.44 -13.68 -11.72
N THR A 201 12.69 -12.75 -10.79
CA THR A 201 13.76 -11.75 -10.91
C THR A 201 15.05 -12.13 -10.18
N ASN A 202 15.10 -13.24 -9.45
CA ASN A 202 16.28 -13.73 -8.72
C ASN A 202 16.47 -15.24 -8.91
N ASP A 203 17.40 -15.62 -9.72
CA ASP A 203 17.70 -17.03 -10.01
C ASP A 203 18.08 -17.87 -8.78
N ASP A 204 18.55 -17.23 -7.71
CA ASP A 204 18.98 -17.86 -6.46
C ASP A 204 17.86 -18.04 -5.42
N LEU A 205 16.65 -17.52 -5.68
CA LEU A 205 15.51 -17.63 -4.79
C LEU A 205 14.45 -18.58 -5.37
N VAL A 206 13.70 -19.22 -4.47
CA VAL A 206 12.54 -20.05 -4.81
C VAL A 206 11.42 -19.83 -3.80
N ALA A 207 10.19 -19.74 -4.32
CA ALA A 207 8.98 -19.59 -3.54
C ALA A 207 8.40 -20.97 -3.18
N LEU A 208 8.06 -21.17 -1.90
CA LEU A 208 7.45 -22.36 -1.36
C LEU A 208 6.18 -22.00 -0.61
N THR A 209 5.07 -22.70 -0.87
CA THR A 209 3.83 -22.51 -0.13
C THR A 209 3.34 -23.82 0.48
N PHE A 210 2.56 -23.70 1.55
CA PHE A 210 2.00 -24.82 2.31
C PHE A 210 0.60 -24.44 2.78
N ASP A 211 -0.29 -25.42 2.92
CA ASP A 211 -1.67 -25.17 3.33
C ASP A 211 -1.79 -24.47 4.69
N GLU A 212 -0.80 -24.67 5.57
CA GLU A 212 -0.74 -24.04 6.90
C GLU A 212 -0.51 -22.52 6.85
N LEU A 213 -0.04 -21.96 5.73
CA LEU A 213 0.14 -20.53 5.55
C LEU A 213 -1.18 -19.78 5.33
N GLY A 214 -2.28 -20.54 5.15
CA GLY A 214 -3.61 -19.98 4.93
C GLY A 214 -4.01 -19.92 3.47
N SER A 215 -5.04 -19.14 3.20
CA SER A 215 -5.63 -18.98 1.87
C SER A 215 -5.27 -17.62 1.27
N SER A 216 -5.77 -17.41 0.05
CA SER A 216 -5.79 -16.07 -0.60
C SER A 216 -6.45 -15.01 0.28
N ALA A 217 -6.01 -13.77 0.16
CA ALA A 217 -6.52 -12.61 0.88
C ALA A 217 -7.14 -11.58 -0.07
N GLU A 218 -8.07 -10.80 0.45
CA GLU A 218 -8.69 -9.69 -0.29
C GLU A 218 -7.95 -8.38 0.02
N VAL A 219 -7.51 -7.70 -1.02
CA VAL A 219 -6.76 -6.43 -0.94
C VAL A 219 -7.72 -5.28 -1.18
N CYS A 220 -7.68 -4.28 -0.30
CA CYS A 220 -8.65 -3.19 -0.25
C CYS A 220 -7.95 -1.83 -0.14
N VAL A 221 -8.71 -0.77 -0.42
CA VAL A 221 -8.31 0.61 -0.13
C VAL A 221 -8.71 0.96 1.30
N ALA A 222 -7.79 1.47 2.11
CA ALA A 222 -8.12 1.97 3.44
C ALA A 222 -8.38 3.48 3.43
N VAL A 223 -9.39 3.89 4.19
CA VAL A 223 -9.68 5.30 4.54
C VAL A 223 -9.67 5.48 6.06
N ALA A 224 -9.54 6.71 6.53
CA ALA A 224 -9.57 7.00 7.96
C ALA A 224 -10.87 6.49 8.61
N LYS A 225 -10.78 6.03 9.86
CA LYS A 225 -11.91 5.45 10.59
C LYS A 225 -13.11 6.39 10.63
N GLY A 226 -14.28 5.87 10.27
CA GLY A 226 -15.54 6.62 10.15
C GLY A 226 -15.69 7.36 8.83
N ASP A 227 -14.78 7.21 7.88
CA ASP A 227 -14.78 7.85 6.56
C ASP A 227 -15.16 9.36 6.62
N PRO A 228 -14.42 10.19 7.36
CA PRO A 228 -14.83 11.57 7.65
C PRO A 228 -14.92 12.44 6.37
N LYS A 229 -14.29 12.02 5.28
CA LYS A 229 -14.33 12.70 3.98
C LYS A 229 -15.43 12.16 3.07
N GLY A 230 -16.04 11.01 3.38
CA GLY A 230 -17.08 10.36 2.58
C GLY A 230 -16.52 9.82 1.26
N LEU A 231 -15.34 9.21 1.29
CA LEU A 231 -14.63 8.73 0.08
C LEU A 231 -15.07 7.34 -0.35
N LEU A 232 -15.40 6.45 0.60
CA LEU A 232 -15.70 5.04 0.32
C LEU A 232 -16.75 4.82 -0.79
N PRO A 233 -17.88 5.53 -0.83
CA PRO A 233 -18.86 5.31 -1.90
C PRO A 233 -18.26 5.51 -3.29
N LYS A 234 -17.47 6.57 -3.50
CA LYS A 234 -16.84 6.87 -4.80
C LYS A 234 -15.69 5.91 -5.11
N ILE A 235 -14.94 5.51 -4.10
CA ILE A 235 -13.88 4.50 -4.24
C ILE A 235 -14.50 3.17 -4.69
N ASN A 236 -15.59 2.72 -4.06
CA ASN A 236 -16.26 1.47 -4.42
C ASN A 236 -16.88 1.54 -5.83
N GLU A 237 -17.44 2.69 -6.24
CA GLU A 237 -17.88 2.91 -7.62
C GLU A 237 -16.72 2.80 -8.62
N ALA A 238 -15.56 3.39 -8.30
CA ALA A 238 -14.36 3.30 -9.13
C ALA A 238 -13.83 1.86 -9.21
N ILE A 239 -13.80 1.12 -8.09
CA ILE A 239 -13.37 -0.29 -8.05
C ILE A 239 -14.32 -1.17 -8.86
N ALA A 240 -15.64 -0.99 -8.74
CA ALA A 240 -16.62 -1.74 -9.52
C ALA A 240 -16.39 -1.54 -11.03
N LYS A 241 -16.14 -0.30 -11.45
CA LYS A 241 -15.85 0.02 -12.85
C LYS A 241 -14.51 -0.54 -13.32
N LEU A 242 -13.48 -0.42 -12.51
CA LEU A 242 -12.15 -0.98 -12.75
C LEU A 242 -12.23 -2.50 -12.96
N THR A 243 -13.05 -3.20 -12.15
CA THR A 243 -13.31 -4.64 -12.26
C THR A 243 -14.07 -4.97 -13.55
N GLU A 244 -15.14 -4.21 -13.87
CA GLU A 244 -15.92 -4.38 -15.12
C GLU A 244 -15.02 -4.21 -16.37
N GLU A 245 -14.08 -3.27 -16.33
CA GLU A 245 -13.12 -2.99 -17.40
C GLU A 245 -11.92 -3.95 -17.41
N ASN A 246 -11.82 -4.88 -16.45
CA ASN A 246 -10.69 -5.83 -16.27
C ASN A 246 -9.32 -5.14 -16.18
N LYS A 247 -9.25 -3.97 -15.54
CA LYS A 247 -8.04 -3.15 -15.47
C LYS A 247 -6.93 -3.77 -14.62
N ILE A 248 -7.26 -4.60 -13.64
CA ILE A 248 -6.26 -5.24 -12.77
C ILE A 248 -5.26 -6.08 -13.58
N GLU A 249 -5.72 -6.81 -14.61
CA GLU A 249 -4.80 -7.62 -15.42
C GLU A 249 -3.86 -6.74 -16.29
N GLU A 250 -4.33 -5.57 -16.73
CA GLU A 250 -3.50 -4.56 -17.38
C GLU A 250 -2.44 -4.03 -16.40
N PHE A 251 -2.84 -3.66 -15.17
CA PHE A 251 -1.96 -3.13 -14.14
C PHE A 251 -0.90 -4.15 -13.69
N LYS A 252 -1.27 -5.43 -13.57
CA LYS A 252 -0.32 -6.51 -13.32
C LYS A 252 0.74 -6.62 -14.43
N ALA A 253 0.31 -6.56 -15.68
CA ALA A 253 1.23 -6.63 -16.83
C ALA A 253 2.18 -5.43 -16.87
N ASN A 254 1.67 -4.23 -16.59
CA ASN A 254 2.47 -3.01 -16.50
C ASN A 254 3.50 -3.10 -15.36
N ALA A 255 3.06 -3.53 -14.17
CA ALA A 255 3.93 -3.69 -13.01
C ALA A 255 5.05 -4.71 -13.27
N ALA A 256 4.76 -5.84 -13.91
CA ALA A 256 5.76 -6.82 -14.29
C ALA A 256 6.80 -6.24 -15.26
N ALA A 257 6.35 -5.50 -16.28
CA ALA A 257 7.27 -4.85 -17.22
C ALA A 257 8.19 -3.80 -16.57
N LEU A 258 7.69 -3.09 -15.54
CA LEU A 258 8.50 -2.14 -14.78
C LEU A 258 9.48 -2.83 -13.82
N ALA A 259 9.13 -3.97 -13.28
CA ALA A 259 10.02 -4.74 -12.41
C ALA A 259 11.25 -5.29 -13.17
N ASP A 260 11.11 -5.60 -14.46
CA ASP A 260 12.23 -5.97 -15.33
C ASP A 260 13.26 -4.82 -15.48
N VAL A 261 12.77 -3.56 -15.54
CA VAL A 261 13.65 -2.38 -15.58
C VAL A 261 14.48 -2.26 -14.30
N LEU A 262 13.90 -2.58 -13.13
CA LEU A 262 14.63 -2.58 -11.85
C LEU A 262 15.78 -3.58 -11.84
N GLN A 263 15.62 -4.73 -12.50
CA GLN A 263 16.66 -5.75 -12.59
C GLN A 263 17.83 -5.27 -13.45
N GLU A 264 17.56 -4.67 -14.60
CA GLU A 264 18.61 -4.16 -15.51
C GLU A 264 19.47 -3.08 -14.83
N VAL A 265 18.84 -2.19 -14.04
CA VAL A 265 19.54 -1.10 -13.32
C VAL A 265 20.31 -1.62 -12.10
N SER A 266 19.87 -2.74 -11.50
CA SER A 266 20.48 -3.34 -10.30
C SER A 266 21.59 -4.34 -10.61
N ALA A 267 21.71 -4.78 -11.86
CA ALA A 267 22.77 -5.67 -12.30
C ALA A 267 24.14 -4.96 -12.15
N PRO A 268 25.16 -5.59 -11.55
CA PRO A 268 26.50 -5.02 -11.55
C PRO A 268 26.95 -4.86 -13.01
N GLU A 269 27.46 -3.68 -13.36
CA GLU A 269 28.16 -3.51 -14.65
C GLU A 269 29.23 -4.61 -14.73
N GLU A 270 29.08 -5.54 -15.68
CA GLU A 270 30.16 -6.46 -15.99
C GLU A 270 31.36 -5.60 -16.39
N ASP A 271 32.37 -5.58 -15.54
CA ASP A 271 33.66 -4.94 -15.83
C ASP A 271 34.15 -5.49 -17.17
N SER A 272 33.91 -4.73 -18.23
CA SER A 272 34.51 -4.97 -19.54
C SER A 272 36.00 -4.56 -19.48
N GLU A 273 36.77 -5.25 -18.67
CA GLU A 273 38.23 -5.26 -18.83
C GLU A 273 38.62 -6.32 -19.87
N ALA A 274 38.85 -5.81 -21.09
CA ALA A 274 39.59 -6.53 -22.13
C ALA A 274 41.00 -5.97 -22.24
#